data_66fe54a3d23dc0ed3d745f46dbb33d66
#
_entry.id   66fe54a3d23dc0ed3d745f46dbb33d66
#
_cell.length_a   1.000
_cell.length_b   1.000
_cell.length_c   1.000
_cell.angle_alpha   90.00
_cell.angle_beta   90.00
_cell.angle_gamma   90.00
#
_symmetry.space_group_name_H-M   'P 1'
#
loop_
_entity.id
_entity.type
_entity.pdbx_description
1 polymer ?
#
loop_
_entity_poly.entity_id
_entity_poly.type
_entity_poly.pdbx_seq_one_letter_code
_entity_poly.pdbx_strand_id
1 'polypeptide(L)'
;MYKHILVPTDGSNLSARAIREAVAFAKSTGARITGFYAAPKYSIQIYGDFVPADFITPQQFAKQTKRTAEQYLGAIQKAAQAAGVRCKTAHFLSDTPWEAIVKAAHDFKCDLIFMASHGRRGLAGLLLGSETSKVLTHSKIPVLVHR
;
A
#
# COMPACT_ATOMS: atom_id res chain seq x y z
N MET A 1 5.79 21.53 -8.34
CA MET A 1 6.43 20.22 -8.13
C MET A 1 5.78 19.53 -6.93
N TYR A 2 5.72 18.21 -6.92
CA TYR A 2 5.09 17.42 -5.86
C TYR A 2 5.80 17.59 -4.52
N LYS A 3 5.01 17.69 -3.43
CA LYS A 3 5.51 17.94 -2.07
C LYS A 3 5.20 16.80 -1.10
N HIS A 4 4.19 16.00 -1.40
CA HIS A 4 3.74 14.92 -0.52
C HIS A 4 3.25 13.71 -1.32
N ILE A 5 4.00 12.63 -1.28
CA ILE A 5 3.77 11.44 -2.08
C ILE A 5 3.17 10.33 -1.22
N LEU A 6 2.05 9.75 -1.65
CA LEU A 6 1.54 8.49 -1.10
C LEU A 6 2.24 7.33 -1.81
N VAL A 7 2.81 6.42 -1.04
CA VAL A 7 3.48 5.21 -1.54
C VAL A 7 2.78 3.98 -0.97
N PRO A 8 1.81 3.40 -1.68
CA PRO A 8 1.16 2.16 -1.25
C PRO A 8 2.06 0.95 -1.47
N THR A 9 1.92 -0.03 -0.59
CA THR A 9 2.62 -1.32 -0.68
C THR A 9 1.70 -2.48 -0.34
N ASP A 10 1.92 -3.62 -0.96
CA ASP A 10 1.32 -4.92 -0.62
C ASP A 10 2.37 -5.95 -0.19
N GLY A 11 3.61 -5.52 -0.01
CA GLY A 11 4.74 -6.36 0.36
C GLY A 11 5.31 -7.21 -0.78
N SER A 12 4.87 -7.02 -2.03
CA SER A 12 5.40 -7.73 -3.20
C SER A 12 6.78 -7.21 -3.63
N ASN A 13 7.51 -7.99 -4.43
CA ASN A 13 8.80 -7.58 -5.00
C ASN A 13 8.67 -6.36 -5.91
N LEU A 14 7.58 -6.27 -6.68
CA LEU A 14 7.34 -5.12 -7.55
C LEU A 14 7.05 -3.86 -6.73
N SER A 15 6.29 -4.00 -5.65
CA SER A 15 6.08 -2.92 -4.68
C SER A 15 7.39 -2.47 -4.05
N ALA A 16 8.31 -3.39 -3.72
CA ALA A 16 9.63 -3.05 -3.20
C ALA A 16 10.47 -2.25 -4.20
N ARG A 17 10.36 -2.53 -5.51
CA ARG A 17 11.01 -1.72 -6.56
C ARG A 17 10.40 -0.33 -6.63
N ALA A 18 9.07 -0.25 -6.65
CA ALA A 18 8.35 1.03 -6.65
C ALA A 18 8.71 1.90 -5.43
N ILE A 19 8.88 1.30 -4.25
CA ILE A 19 9.33 2.00 -3.05
C ILE A 19 10.70 2.66 -3.26
N ARG A 20 11.68 1.95 -3.82
CA ARG A 20 13.01 2.51 -4.07
C ARG A 20 12.95 3.71 -5.02
N GLU A 21 12.21 3.57 -6.11
CA GLU A 21 12.04 4.65 -7.09
C GLU A 21 11.27 5.85 -6.51
N ALA A 22 10.22 5.59 -5.72
CA ALA A 22 9.47 6.64 -5.03
C ALA A 22 10.35 7.43 -4.04
N VAL A 23 11.22 6.73 -3.32
CA VAL A 23 12.18 7.37 -2.38
C VAL A 23 13.20 8.21 -3.14
N ALA A 24 13.75 7.70 -4.25
CA ALA A 24 14.69 8.45 -5.10
C ALA A 24 14.01 9.70 -5.69
N PHE A 25 12.78 9.55 -6.17
CA PHE A 25 11.96 10.66 -6.67
C PHE A 25 11.66 11.70 -5.58
N ALA A 26 11.24 11.26 -4.40
CA ALA A 26 11.00 12.15 -3.27
C ALA A 26 12.26 12.94 -2.84
N LYS A 27 13.42 12.25 -2.83
CA LYS A 27 14.70 12.89 -2.55
C LYS A 27 15.03 13.98 -3.57
N SER A 28 14.87 13.70 -4.87
CA SER A 28 15.19 14.66 -5.94
C SER A 28 14.27 15.88 -5.96
N THR A 29 13.01 15.72 -5.52
CA THR A 29 12.00 16.79 -5.49
C THR A 29 11.87 17.49 -4.16
N GLY A 30 12.53 17.00 -3.10
CA GLY A 30 12.36 17.49 -1.74
C GLY A 30 11.00 17.14 -1.11
N ALA A 31 10.28 16.18 -1.69
CA ALA A 31 8.98 15.73 -1.19
C ALA A 31 9.12 14.86 0.07
N ARG A 32 8.05 14.83 0.88
CA ARG A 32 7.89 13.85 1.95
C ARG A 32 7.06 12.66 1.48
N ILE A 33 7.15 11.54 2.18
CA ILE A 33 6.42 10.32 1.87
C ILE A 33 5.41 9.99 2.99
N THR A 34 4.24 9.53 2.61
CA THR A 34 3.38 8.68 3.44
C THR A 34 3.35 7.28 2.85
N GLY A 35 3.97 6.32 3.54
CA GLY A 35 3.85 4.90 3.22
C GLY A 35 2.47 4.38 3.65
N PHE A 36 1.83 3.60 2.80
CA PHE A 36 0.47 3.14 3.04
C PHE A 36 0.28 1.65 2.77
N TYR A 37 -0.49 0.99 3.63
CA TYR A 37 -0.90 -0.40 3.47
C TYR A 37 -2.41 -0.53 3.67
N ALA A 38 -3.11 -1.09 2.70
CA ALA A 38 -4.51 -1.50 2.83
C ALA A 38 -4.56 -2.92 3.38
N ALA A 39 -4.82 -3.06 4.67
CA ALA A 39 -4.90 -4.35 5.34
C ALA A 39 -6.30 -4.95 5.18
N PRO A 40 -6.43 -6.27 5.00
CA PRO A 40 -7.74 -6.91 4.87
C PRO A 40 -8.53 -6.82 6.17
N LYS A 41 -9.86 -6.79 6.06
CA LYS A 41 -10.76 -6.89 7.19
C LYS A 41 -10.83 -8.34 7.70
N TYR A 42 -11.13 -8.48 8.99
CA TYR A 42 -11.42 -9.79 9.53
C TYR A 42 -12.70 -10.35 8.94
N SER A 43 -12.65 -11.57 8.43
CA SER A 43 -13.81 -12.29 7.95
C SER A 43 -13.73 -13.75 8.37
N ILE A 44 -14.86 -14.31 8.81
CA ILE A 44 -15.04 -15.74 9.09
C ILE A 44 -16.04 -16.28 8.08
N GLN A 45 -15.66 -17.36 7.40
CA GLN A 45 -16.62 -18.16 6.66
C GLN A 45 -17.03 -19.33 7.54
N ILE A 46 -18.20 -19.23 8.15
CA ILE A 46 -18.79 -20.31 8.95
C ILE A 46 -19.87 -20.96 8.08
N TYR A 47 -19.73 -22.25 7.83
CA TYR A 47 -20.73 -23.07 7.15
C TYR A 47 -21.48 -23.89 8.17
N GLY A 48 -22.64 -23.37 8.63
CA GLY A 48 -23.44 -24.01 9.70
C GLY A 48 -22.68 -24.07 11.03
N ASP A 49 -22.65 -25.26 11.66
CA ASP A 49 -21.93 -25.48 12.93
C ASP A 49 -20.45 -25.87 12.74
N PHE A 50 -19.95 -25.81 11.50
CA PHE A 50 -18.58 -26.20 11.18
C PHE A 50 -17.63 -25.03 11.39
N VAL A 51 -16.67 -25.19 12.32
CA VAL A 51 -15.55 -24.26 12.49
C VAL A 51 -14.34 -24.81 11.74
N PRO A 52 -13.78 -24.07 10.75
CA PRO A 52 -12.59 -24.51 10.04
C PRO A 52 -11.39 -24.78 10.96
N ALA A 53 -10.57 -25.77 10.63
CA ALA A 53 -9.38 -26.12 11.43
C ALA A 53 -8.33 -24.97 11.48
N ASP A 54 -8.33 -24.08 10.49
CA ASP A 54 -7.47 -22.89 10.38
C ASP A 54 -8.13 -21.62 10.96
N PHE A 55 -9.20 -21.80 11.76
CA PHE A 55 -9.89 -20.70 12.41
C PHE A 55 -8.94 -19.87 13.28
N ILE A 56 -8.93 -18.57 13.04
CA ILE A 56 -8.23 -17.60 13.88
C ILE A 56 -9.22 -16.65 14.55
N THR A 57 -8.97 -16.31 15.80
CA THR A 57 -9.80 -15.35 16.54
C THR A 57 -9.60 -13.93 16.02
N PRO A 58 -10.57 -13.00 16.27
CA PRO A 58 -10.38 -11.58 15.96
C PRO A 58 -9.09 -11.00 16.54
N GLN A 59 -8.71 -11.40 17.76
CA GLN A 59 -7.50 -10.95 18.43
C GLN A 59 -6.22 -11.46 17.72
N GLN A 60 -6.21 -12.73 17.31
CA GLN A 60 -5.11 -13.32 16.56
C GLN A 60 -4.96 -12.64 15.20
N PHE A 61 -6.06 -12.39 14.52
CA PHE A 61 -6.09 -11.67 13.25
C PHE A 61 -5.55 -10.25 13.39
N ALA A 62 -6.02 -9.49 14.40
CA ALA A 62 -5.53 -8.14 14.67
C ALA A 62 -4.01 -8.11 14.92
N LYS A 63 -3.50 -9.11 15.67
CA LYS A 63 -2.06 -9.25 15.93
C LYS A 63 -1.26 -9.54 14.67
N GLN A 64 -1.76 -10.43 13.80
CA GLN A 64 -1.13 -10.74 12.52
C GLN A 64 -1.13 -9.51 11.59
N THR A 65 -2.26 -8.83 11.48
CA THR A 65 -2.41 -7.62 10.67
C THR A 65 -1.44 -6.53 11.10
N LYS A 66 -1.31 -6.32 12.41
CA LYS A 66 -0.34 -5.36 12.95
C LYS A 66 1.09 -5.71 12.56
N ARG A 67 1.50 -6.98 12.72
CA ARG A 67 2.85 -7.44 12.34
C ARG A 67 3.12 -7.27 10.84
N THR A 68 2.15 -7.64 10.00
CA THR A 68 2.26 -7.49 8.55
C THR A 68 2.38 -6.02 8.17
N ALA A 69 1.55 -5.15 8.74
CA ALA A 69 1.62 -3.71 8.51
C ALA A 69 2.99 -3.14 8.93
N GLU A 70 3.48 -3.49 10.10
CA GLU A 70 4.80 -3.06 10.59
C GLU A 70 5.93 -3.53 9.65
N GLN A 71 5.86 -4.76 9.16
CA GLN A 71 6.84 -5.29 8.22
C GLN A 71 6.83 -4.56 6.87
N TYR A 72 5.65 -4.40 6.26
CA TYR A 72 5.52 -3.78 4.95
C TYR A 72 5.83 -2.29 4.98
N LEU A 73 5.30 -1.59 5.96
CA LEU A 73 5.53 -0.15 6.13
C LEU A 73 6.94 0.14 6.62
N GLY A 74 7.54 -0.76 7.41
CA GLY A 74 8.91 -0.68 7.86
C GLY A 74 9.92 -0.66 6.70
N ALA A 75 9.64 -1.35 5.61
CA ALA A 75 10.48 -1.33 4.41
C ALA A 75 10.51 0.08 3.77
N ILE A 76 9.35 0.75 3.71
CA ILE A 76 9.26 2.14 3.20
C ILE A 76 10.02 3.08 4.13
N GLN A 77 9.79 2.95 5.43
CA GLN A 77 10.39 3.82 6.44
C GLN A 77 11.92 3.72 6.45
N LYS A 78 12.45 2.49 6.38
CA LYS A 78 13.90 2.25 6.30
C LYS A 78 14.52 2.84 5.04
N ALA A 79 13.89 2.65 3.87
CA ALA A 79 14.36 3.18 2.61
C ALA A 79 14.37 4.72 2.62
N ALA A 80 13.30 5.34 3.11
CA ALA A 80 13.20 6.78 3.23
C ALA A 80 14.23 7.36 4.21
N GLN A 81 14.41 6.72 5.37
CA GLN A 81 15.41 7.14 6.37
C GLN A 81 16.83 7.08 5.81
N ALA A 82 17.19 5.99 5.12
CA ALA A 82 18.51 5.84 4.50
C ALA A 82 18.79 6.92 3.45
N ALA A 83 17.76 7.42 2.79
CA ALA A 83 17.85 8.49 1.79
C ALA A 83 17.71 9.91 2.36
N GLY A 84 17.43 10.06 3.65
CA GLY A 84 17.17 11.37 4.29
C GLY A 84 15.81 11.96 3.91
N VAL A 85 14.85 11.15 3.49
CA VAL A 85 13.49 11.56 3.11
C VAL A 85 12.56 11.46 4.32
N ARG A 86 11.81 12.53 4.60
CA ARG A 86 10.79 12.52 5.66
C ARG A 86 9.68 11.53 5.31
N CYS A 87 9.40 10.60 6.21
CA CYS A 87 8.41 9.55 5.99
C CYS A 87 7.53 9.34 7.22
N LYS A 88 6.22 9.21 6.97
CA LYS A 88 5.23 8.69 7.91
C LYS A 88 4.60 7.44 7.31
N THR A 89 3.98 6.62 8.13
CA THR A 89 3.31 5.39 7.69
C THR A 89 1.91 5.31 8.28
N ALA A 90 1.00 4.70 7.53
CA ALA A 90 -0.37 4.45 7.96
C ALA A 90 -0.91 3.20 7.28
N HIS A 91 -1.92 2.56 7.90
CA HIS A 91 -2.71 1.52 7.27
C HIS A 91 -4.18 1.69 7.59
N PHE A 92 -5.04 1.27 6.65
CA PHE A 92 -6.48 1.17 6.85
C PHE A 92 -6.91 -0.29 6.69
N LEU A 93 -7.93 -0.70 7.43
CA LEU A 93 -8.62 -1.96 7.18
C LEU A 93 -9.59 -1.78 6.02
N SER A 94 -9.39 -2.51 4.93
CA SER A 94 -10.24 -2.44 3.74
C SER A 94 -10.09 -3.69 2.89
N ASP A 95 -11.21 -4.19 2.39
CA ASP A 95 -11.24 -5.27 1.39
C ASP A 95 -11.20 -4.73 -0.06
N THR A 96 -11.17 -3.42 -0.20
CA THR A 96 -11.07 -2.67 -1.46
C THR A 96 -9.81 -1.80 -1.49
N PRO A 97 -8.61 -2.37 -1.78
CA PRO A 97 -7.34 -1.64 -1.67
C PRO A 97 -7.30 -0.33 -2.46
N TRP A 98 -7.84 -0.30 -3.68
CA TRP A 98 -7.83 0.91 -4.50
C TRP A 98 -8.62 2.07 -3.86
N GLU A 99 -9.77 1.79 -3.24
CA GLU A 99 -10.54 2.81 -2.52
C GLU A 99 -9.78 3.36 -1.31
N ALA A 100 -9.15 2.44 -0.55
CA ALA A 100 -8.35 2.81 0.59
C ALA A 100 -7.14 3.68 0.18
N ILE A 101 -6.49 3.38 -0.95
CA ILE A 101 -5.37 4.16 -1.49
C ILE A 101 -5.84 5.57 -1.87
N VAL A 102 -6.93 5.69 -2.63
CA VAL A 102 -7.48 6.99 -3.05
C VAL A 102 -7.91 7.81 -1.84
N LYS A 103 -8.61 7.17 -0.89
CA LYS A 103 -9.00 7.80 0.37
C LYS A 103 -7.80 8.27 1.19
N ALA A 104 -6.79 7.44 1.36
CA ALA A 104 -5.58 7.80 2.10
C ALA A 104 -4.85 8.99 1.46
N ALA A 105 -4.73 9.01 0.13
CA ALA A 105 -4.12 10.13 -0.58
C ALA A 105 -4.85 11.44 -0.33
N HIS A 106 -6.18 11.41 -0.31
CA HIS A 106 -7.00 12.56 0.01
C HIS A 106 -6.87 12.99 1.48
N ASP A 107 -7.04 12.04 2.43
CA ASP A 107 -7.04 12.33 3.87
C ASP A 107 -5.69 12.87 4.35
N PHE A 108 -4.59 12.35 3.82
CA PHE A 108 -3.23 12.83 4.14
C PHE A 108 -2.80 14.02 3.30
N LYS A 109 -3.65 14.53 2.41
CA LYS A 109 -3.35 15.67 1.53
C LYS A 109 -2.08 15.42 0.70
N CYS A 110 -1.98 14.23 0.12
CA CYS A 110 -0.95 13.90 -0.84
C CYS A 110 -1.26 14.54 -2.19
N ASP A 111 -0.24 14.93 -2.92
CA ASP A 111 -0.36 15.56 -4.25
C ASP A 111 0.15 14.64 -5.38
N LEU A 112 0.64 13.46 -5.01
CA LEU A 112 1.02 12.38 -5.93
C LEU A 112 0.78 11.02 -5.27
N ILE A 113 0.31 10.05 -6.03
CA ILE A 113 0.36 8.62 -5.68
C ILE A 113 1.46 7.98 -6.53
N PHE A 114 2.43 7.33 -5.91
CA PHE A 114 3.50 6.60 -6.59
C PHE A 114 3.38 5.12 -6.28
N MET A 115 3.02 4.30 -7.25
CA MET A 115 2.71 2.90 -7.01
C MET A 115 3.25 1.95 -8.08
N ALA A 116 3.35 0.66 -7.74
CA ALA A 116 3.70 -0.38 -8.69
C ALA A 116 2.58 -0.60 -9.72
N SER A 117 2.95 -1.08 -10.90
CA SER A 117 2.00 -1.37 -11.97
C SER A 117 1.03 -2.52 -11.63
N HIS A 118 1.44 -3.45 -10.76
CA HIS A 118 0.60 -4.52 -10.22
C HIS A 118 1.19 -5.03 -8.90
N GLY A 119 0.39 -5.74 -8.12
CA GLY A 119 0.78 -6.31 -6.83
C GLY A 119 0.97 -7.82 -6.87
N ARG A 120 0.76 -8.48 -5.74
CA ARG A 120 0.96 -9.94 -5.56
C ARG A 120 0.16 -10.82 -6.50
N ARG A 121 -1.03 -10.36 -6.93
CA ARG A 121 -1.94 -11.10 -7.82
C ARG A 121 -1.71 -10.78 -9.29
N GLY A 122 -0.66 -10.02 -9.61
CA GLY A 122 -0.31 -9.70 -10.99
C GLY A 122 0.09 -10.93 -11.77
N LEU A 123 -0.53 -11.13 -12.94
CA LEU A 123 -0.17 -12.17 -13.87
C LEU A 123 0.98 -11.70 -14.76
N ALA A 124 1.87 -12.63 -15.11
CA ALA A 124 2.93 -12.37 -16.08
C ALA A 124 2.34 -11.90 -17.41
N GLY A 125 2.85 -10.81 -17.96
CA GLY A 125 2.36 -10.23 -19.22
C GLY A 125 1.27 -9.18 -19.10
N LEU A 126 0.68 -8.95 -17.92
CA LEU A 126 -0.24 -7.83 -17.70
C LEU A 126 0.51 -6.51 -17.63
N LEU A 127 0.02 -5.52 -18.38
CA LEU A 127 0.58 -4.15 -18.34
C LEU A 127 0.24 -3.45 -17.02
N LEU A 128 -0.99 -3.60 -16.54
CA LEU A 128 -1.48 -3.01 -15.30
C LEU A 128 -2.31 -4.02 -14.52
N GLY A 129 -2.13 -4.04 -13.20
CA GLY A 129 -2.97 -4.78 -12.28
C GLY A 129 -4.34 -4.12 -12.10
N SER A 130 -5.31 -4.90 -11.60
CA SER A 130 -6.69 -4.43 -11.40
C SER A 130 -6.77 -3.26 -10.41
N GLU A 131 -6.04 -3.32 -9.31
CA GLU A 131 -6.04 -2.25 -8.30
C GLU A 131 -5.40 -0.97 -8.84
N THR A 132 -4.28 -1.08 -9.57
CA THR A 132 -3.62 0.07 -10.20
C THR A 132 -4.52 0.74 -11.24
N SER A 133 -5.20 -0.06 -12.08
CA SER A 133 -6.17 0.44 -13.06
C SER A 133 -7.32 1.20 -12.40
N LYS A 134 -7.84 0.70 -11.29
CA LYS A 134 -8.91 1.36 -10.53
C LYS A 134 -8.43 2.66 -9.87
N VAL A 135 -7.23 2.68 -9.31
CA VAL A 135 -6.64 3.91 -8.77
C VAL A 135 -6.50 4.96 -9.87
N LEU A 136 -5.96 4.60 -11.03
CA LEU A 136 -5.84 5.51 -12.18
C LEU A 136 -7.19 6.06 -12.65
N THR A 137 -8.22 5.21 -12.66
CA THR A 137 -9.57 5.60 -13.11
C THR A 137 -10.27 6.55 -12.13
N HIS A 138 -10.09 6.34 -10.83
CA HIS A 138 -10.88 7.02 -9.80
C HIS A 138 -10.14 8.11 -9.04
N SER A 139 -8.81 8.16 -9.12
CA SER A 139 -8.04 9.20 -8.44
C SER A 139 -8.17 10.56 -9.14
N LYS A 140 -8.40 11.59 -8.35
CA LYS A 140 -8.25 12.99 -8.77
C LYS A 140 -6.84 13.54 -8.56
N ILE A 141 -6.01 12.76 -7.84
CA ILE A 141 -4.61 13.07 -7.60
C ILE A 141 -3.80 12.37 -8.69
N PRO A 142 -2.76 13.02 -9.26
CA PRO A 142 -1.86 12.38 -10.22
C PRO A 142 -1.29 11.06 -9.71
N VAL A 143 -1.17 10.08 -10.60
CA VAL A 143 -0.64 8.75 -10.29
C VAL A 143 0.56 8.46 -11.17
N LEU A 144 1.69 8.18 -10.55
CA LEU A 144 2.89 7.69 -11.21
C LEU A 144 2.97 6.18 -11.01
N VAL A 145 3.03 5.45 -12.10
CA VAL A 145 3.07 3.98 -12.08
C VAL A 145 4.46 3.51 -12.48
N HIS A 146 5.10 2.76 -11.58
CA HIS A 146 6.39 2.10 -11.83
C HIS A 146 6.17 0.65 -12.29
N ARG A 147 6.89 0.24 -13.35
CA ARG A 147 6.85 -1.12 -13.93
C ARG A 147 8.06 -1.93 -13.52
#